data_119ea07ff3154da58789d6fa5db68d99
#
_entry.id   119ea07ff3154da58789d6fa5db68d99
#
_cell.length_a   1.000
_cell.length_b   1.000
_cell.length_c   1.000
_cell.angle_alpha   90.00
_cell.angle_beta   90.00
_cell.angle_gamma   90.00
#
_symmetry.space_group_name_H-M   'P 1'
#
loop_
_entity.id
_entity.type
_entity.pdbx_description
1 polymer ?
#
loop_
_entity_poly.entity_id
_entity_poly.type
_entity_poly.pdbx_seq_one_letter_code
_entity_poly.pdbx_strand_id
1 'polypeptide(L)'
;EEELQEALAYQKENGGRIGNVIMELGFISQELLITVLTTQMGIDYIELKACKLDEDLLKQVPENLVNKYKAIPIGYDENNPNILRVAMVDPMDLNAIDDIGIATNTQVEPLLAMEDDVMEAIGKYYGNAQAMEAAEQYRKEMQENGVNDADEEALNEDIENSPIVLLVKQIIESGVRQRASDIHIEPLESSVRVRYRIDGALKHVMTYDIGLLAGISARIKIIGGMDIAEKRKPQDGRITIMVDRREYDVRVSILPTVYGEKTVMRLTSKDGLTKPKSALGFGPKELKVFDGILSNPHGTVSYTHLTLPTTS
;
A
#
# COMPACT_ATOMS: atom_id res chain seq x y z
N GLU A 1 17.61 5.23 30.75
CA GLU A 1 17.82 6.67 30.43
C GLU A 1 18.63 6.86 29.14
N GLU A 2 19.71 6.09 28.93
CA GLU A 2 20.52 6.13 27.71
C GLU A 2 19.69 5.75 26.47
N GLU A 3 18.93 4.66 26.54
CA GLU A 3 18.03 4.21 25.45
C GLU A 3 16.95 5.23 25.11
N LEU A 4 16.43 5.96 26.10
CA LEU A 4 15.44 7.03 25.86
C LEU A 4 16.09 8.24 25.16
N GLN A 5 17.31 8.59 25.53
CA GLN A 5 18.05 9.68 24.87
C GLN A 5 18.38 9.31 23.41
N GLU A 6 18.75 8.06 23.15
CA GLU A 6 19.00 7.55 21.80
C GLU A 6 17.72 7.59 20.97
N ALA A 7 16.58 7.14 21.52
CA ALA A 7 15.29 7.20 20.85
C ALA A 7 14.83 8.64 20.56
N LEU A 8 15.06 9.58 21.49
CA LEU A 8 14.75 10.99 21.28
C LEU A 8 15.65 11.65 20.22
N ALA A 9 16.92 11.28 20.16
CA ALA A 9 17.83 11.74 19.10
C ALA A 9 17.40 11.21 17.74
N TYR A 10 17.09 9.92 17.64
CA TYR A 10 16.58 9.30 16.42
C TYR A 10 15.25 9.91 15.95
N GLN A 11 14.32 10.16 16.88
CA GLN A 11 13.06 10.85 16.59
C GLN A 11 13.27 12.25 16.01
N LYS A 12 14.25 12.96 16.52
CA LYS A 12 14.55 14.33 16.08
C LYS A 12 15.09 14.39 14.65
N GLU A 13 15.81 13.35 14.22
CA GLU A 13 16.39 13.24 12.87
C GLU A 13 15.40 12.65 11.86
N ASN A 14 14.63 11.63 12.25
CA ASN A 14 13.79 10.83 11.35
C ASN A 14 12.29 11.11 11.51
N GLY A 15 11.89 11.86 12.55
CA GLY A 15 10.48 12.08 12.88
C GLY A 15 9.81 10.83 13.49
N GLY A 16 8.48 10.87 13.59
CA GLY A 16 7.68 9.75 14.11
C GLY A 16 7.29 9.90 15.59
N ARG A 17 6.46 8.99 16.08
CA ARG A 17 6.07 8.94 17.49
C ARG A 17 7.13 8.22 18.31
N ILE A 18 7.42 8.72 19.49
CA ILE A 18 8.48 8.16 20.34
C ILE A 18 8.27 6.66 20.67
N GLY A 19 7.03 6.25 20.87
CA GLY A 19 6.69 4.84 21.09
C GLY A 19 7.08 3.93 19.93
N ASN A 20 6.81 4.37 18.68
CA ASN A 20 7.20 3.62 17.48
C ASN A 20 8.73 3.59 17.32
N VAL A 21 9.40 4.71 17.59
CA VAL A 21 10.87 4.79 17.53
C VAL A 21 11.53 3.85 18.53
N ILE A 22 11.03 3.80 19.78
CA ILE A 22 11.55 2.91 20.82
C ILE A 22 11.37 1.43 20.43
N MET A 23 10.27 1.12 19.75
CA MET A 23 10.00 -0.22 19.23
C MET A 23 10.89 -0.56 18.02
N GLU A 24 11.08 0.38 17.07
CA GLU A 24 11.99 0.22 15.92
C GLU A 24 13.45 -0.02 16.35
N LEU A 25 13.89 0.67 17.40
CA LEU A 25 15.21 0.46 18.00
C LEU A 25 15.31 -0.84 18.83
N GLY A 26 14.20 -1.57 19.00
CA GLY A 26 14.16 -2.86 19.71
C GLY A 26 14.23 -2.74 21.24
N PHE A 27 14.05 -1.56 21.80
CA PHE A 27 14.12 -1.34 23.27
C PHE A 27 12.88 -1.87 24.00
N ILE A 28 11.72 -1.91 23.33
CA ILE A 28 10.49 -2.51 23.86
C ILE A 28 9.80 -3.36 22.80
N SER A 29 9.03 -4.35 23.26
CA SER A 29 8.16 -5.14 22.37
C SER A 29 6.86 -4.38 22.07
N GLN A 30 6.22 -4.73 20.95
CA GLN A 30 4.91 -4.19 20.57
C GLN A 30 3.85 -4.44 21.64
N GLU A 31 3.84 -5.63 22.24
CA GLU A 31 2.89 -5.99 23.30
C GLU A 31 3.04 -5.11 24.55
N LEU A 32 4.29 -4.79 24.92
CA LEU A 32 4.56 -3.92 26.05
C LEU A 32 4.11 -2.48 25.76
N LEU A 33 4.36 -1.96 24.54
CA LEU A 33 3.90 -0.64 24.14
C LEU A 33 2.38 -0.53 24.21
N ILE A 34 1.65 -1.50 23.65
CA ILE A 34 0.19 -1.57 23.69
C ILE A 34 -0.30 -1.57 25.16
N THR A 35 0.27 -2.43 26.00
CA THR A 35 -0.12 -2.52 27.41
C THR A 35 0.06 -1.20 28.16
N VAL A 36 1.17 -0.52 27.94
CA VAL A 36 1.44 0.78 28.56
C VAL A 36 0.44 1.83 28.09
N LEU A 37 0.22 1.94 26.78
CA LEU A 37 -0.68 2.92 26.20
C LEU A 37 -2.14 2.70 26.64
N THR A 38 -2.64 1.47 26.59
CA THR A 38 -4.01 1.14 27.03
C THR A 38 -4.21 1.42 28.51
N THR A 39 -3.23 1.06 29.33
CA THR A 39 -3.30 1.32 30.79
C THR A 39 -3.27 2.83 31.08
N GLN A 40 -2.44 3.59 30.37
CA GLN A 40 -2.29 5.02 30.59
C GLN A 40 -3.49 5.82 30.08
N MET A 41 -4.06 5.44 28.93
CA MET A 41 -5.16 6.13 28.28
C MET A 41 -6.54 5.65 28.76
N GLY A 42 -6.64 4.47 29.34
CA GLY A 42 -7.91 3.85 29.70
C GLY A 42 -8.77 3.49 28.50
N ILE A 43 -8.15 3.20 27.35
CA ILE A 43 -8.80 2.93 26.07
C ILE A 43 -8.41 1.53 25.64
N ASP A 44 -9.37 0.77 25.09
CA ASP A 44 -9.12 -0.59 24.63
C ASP A 44 -8.30 -0.62 23.33
N TYR A 45 -7.48 -1.66 23.20
CA TYR A 45 -6.73 -1.95 21.98
C TYR A 45 -7.51 -2.89 21.06
N ILE A 46 -7.39 -2.68 19.74
CA ILE A 46 -7.95 -3.57 18.74
C ILE A 46 -6.92 -3.99 17.71
N GLU A 47 -6.86 -5.29 17.43
CA GLU A 47 -6.07 -5.84 16.34
C GLU A 47 -6.88 -5.84 15.05
N LEU A 48 -6.64 -4.86 14.18
CA LEU A 48 -7.41 -4.68 12.94
C LEU A 48 -7.30 -5.86 11.97
N LYS A 49 -6.18 -6.59 11.99
CA LYS A 49 -6.00 -7.78 11.13
C LYS A 49 -6.95 -8.92 11.45
N ALA A 50 -7.41 -9.00 12.69
CA ALA A 50 -8.39 -9.98 13.12
C ALA A 50 -9.84 -9.55 12.83
N CYS A 51 -10.06 -8.26 12.50
CA CYS A 51 -11.39 -7.69 12.28
C CYS A 51 -11.86 -7.90 10.84
N LYS A 52 -13.12 -8.28 10.69
CA LYS A 52 -13.82 -8.29 9.42
C LYS A 52 -14.58 -6.99 9.27
N LEU A 53 -14.07 -6.07 8.46
CA LEU A 53 -14.68 -4.76 8.26
C LEU A 53 -15.82 -4.86 7.25
N ASP A 54 -16.92 -4.15 7.52
CA ASP A 54 -18.10 -4.07 6.65
C ASP A 54 -17.94 -2.89 5.69
N GLU A 55 -18.00 -3.15 4.37
CA GLU A 55 -17.84 -2.13 3.34
C GLU A 55 -18.93 -1.05 3.38
N ASP A 56 -20.15 -1.37 3.79
CA ASP A 56 -21.23 -0.39 3.88
C ASP A 56 -21.06 0.53 5.08
N LEU A 57 -20.45 0.04 6.16
CA LEU A 57 -20.05 0.87 7.29
C LEU A 57 -18.92 1.82 6.92
N LEU A 58 -17.94 1.33 6.19
CA LEU A 58 -16.78 2.12 5.75
C LEU A 58 -17.18 3.33 4.89
N LYS A 59 -18.22 3.19 4.05
CA LYS A 59 -18.76 4.28 3.22
C LYS A 59 -19.41 5.42 4.03
N GLN A 60 -19.76 5.19 5.29
CA GLN A 60 -20.38 6.21 6.14
C GLN A 60 -19.39 7.25 6.67
N VAL A 61 -18.11 6.89 6.78
CA VAL A 61 -17.06 7.83 7.18
C VAL A 61 -16.34 8.33 5.92
N PRO A 62 -16.37 9.63 5.65
CA PRO A 62 -15.69 10.21 4.51
C PRO A 62 -14.20 9.91 4.50
N GLU A 63 -13.66 9.53 3.34
CA GLU A 63 -12.26 9.14 3.17
C GLU A 63 -11.27 10.22 3.63
N ASN A 64 -11.60 11.49 3.39
CA ASN A 64 -10.77 12.61 3.84
C ASN A 64 -10.57 12.65 5.37
N LEU A 65 -11.59 12.26 6.14
CA LEU A 65 -11.49 12.17 7.60
C LEU A 65 -10.66 10.95 8.01
N VAL A 66 -10.88 9.81 7.36
CA VAL A 66 -10.12 8.57 7.57
C VAL A 66 -8.62 8.79 7.36
N ASN A 67 -8.25 9.44 6.26
CA ASN A 67 -6.85 9.75 5.94
C ASN A 67 -6.25 10.82 6.86
N LYS A 68 -7.02 11.90 7.15
CA LYS A 68 -6.59 13.01 8.00
C LYS A 68 -6.25 12.55 9.41
N TYR A 69 -7.12 11.73 9.98
CA TYR A 69 -7.02 11.31 11.39
C TYR A 69 -6.42 9.92 11.58
N LYS A 70 -6.10 9.21 10.49
CA LYS A 70 -5.65 7.80 10.53
C LYS A 70 -6.58 6.97 11.42
N ALA A 71 -7.85 6.99 11.06
CA ALA A 71 -8.93 6.39 11.81
C ALA A 71 -9.82 5.56 10.88
N ILE A 72 -10.28 4.39 11.31
CA ILE A 72 -11.12 3.51 10.50
C ILE A 72 -12.29 2.98 11.32
N PRO A 73 -13.54 3.08 10.85
CA PRO A 73 -14.69 2.53 11.55
C PRO A 73 -14.68 1.00 11.48
N ILE A 74 -14.98 0.35 12.59
CA ILE A 74 -14.90 -1.11 12.71
C ILE A 74 -16.25 -1.77 12.99
N GLY A 75 -17.22 -1.03 13.52
CA GLY A 75 -18.54 -1.55 13.87
C GLY A 75 -19.30 -0.60 14.77
N TYR A 76 -20.54 -0.96 15.05
CA TYR A 76 -21.29 -0.33 16.12
C TYR A 76 -21.13 -1.13 17.42
N ASP A 77 -21.32 -0.46 18.54
CA ASP A 77 -21.39 -1.15 19.85
C ASP A 77 -22.57 -2.13 19.87
N GLU A 78 -22.33 -3.35 20.39
CA GLU A 78 -23.35 -4.42 20.41
C GLU A 78 -24.60 -4.06 21.24
N ASN A 79 -24.43 -3.20 22.24
CA ASN A 79 -25.51 -2.80 23.17
C ASN A 79 -26.14 -1.47 22.78
N ASN A 80 -25.43 -0.65 21.99
CA ASN A 80 -25.90 0.68 21.60
C ASN A 80 -25.54 1.02 20.15
N PRO A 81 -26.47 0.87 19.19
CA PRO A 81 -26.21 1.12 17.77
C PRO A 81 -25.96 2.61 17.44
N ASN A 82 -26.07 3.50 18.43
CA ASN A 82 -25.72 4.91 18.25
C ASN A 82 -24.26 5.23 18.59
N ILE A 83 -23.49 4.22 18.98
CA ILE A 83 -22.06 4.33 19.25
C ILE A 83 -21.29 3.64 18.12
N LEU A 84 -20.52 4.42 17.37
CA LEU A 84 -19.61 3.93 16.34
C LEU A 84 -18.23 3.69 16.95
N ARG A 85 -17.75 2.46 16.89
CA ARG A 85 -16.41 2.08 17.32
C ARG A 85 -15.43 2.35 16.19
N VAL A 86 -14.40 3.14 16.50
CA VAL A 86 -13.41 3.60 15.52
C VAL A 86 -12.01 3.25 15.99
N ALA A 87 -11.30 2.47 15.20
CA ALA A 87 -9.88 2.19 15.43
C ALA A 87 -9.05 3.39 14.99
N MET A 88 -8.21 3.91 15.87
CA MET A 88 -7.45 5.15 15.66
C MET A 88 -6.00 4.97 16.10
N VAL A 89 -5.11 5.63 15.38
CA VAL A 89 -3.69 5.73 15.79
C VAL A 89 -3.55 6.64 17.00
N ASP A 90 -4.39 7.67 17.09
CA ASP A 90 -4.46 8.60 18.22
C ASP A 90 -5.88 8.68 18.76
N PRO A 91 -6.23 7.82 19.74
CA PRO A 91 -7.57 7.81 20.31
C PRO A 91 -7.85 9.01 21.24
N MET A 92 -6.85 9.87 21.50
CA MET A 92 -7.00 11.09 22.29
C MET A 92 -7.24 12.36 21.43
N ASP A 93 -7.27 12.21 20.10
CA ASP A 93 -7.58 13.33 19.20
C ASP A 93 -9.09 13.64 19.22
N LEU A 94 -9.48 14.61 20.04
CA LEU A 94 -10.86 15.04 20.19
C LEU A 94 -11.45 15.61 18.90
N ASN A 95 -10.63 16.26 18.05
CA ASN A 95 -11.11 16.75 16.76
C ASN A 95 -11.50 15.60 15.84
N ALA A 96 -10.76 14.50 15.87
CA ALA A 96 -11.09 13.30 15.10
C ALA A 96 -12.42 12.69 15.56
N ILE A 97 -12.61 12.58 16.88
CA ILE A 97 -13.83 12.04 17.49
C ILE A 97 -15.04 12.90 17.11
N ASP A 98 -14.92 14.23 17.22
CA ASP A 98 -15.99 15.17 16.91
C ASP A 98 -16.32 15.19 15.40
N ASP A 99 -15.30 15.31 14.53
CA ASP A 99 -15.50 15.38 13.09
C ASP A 99 -16.14 14.08 12.54
N ILE A 100 -15.69 12.91 13.02
CA ILE A 100 -16.26 11.61 12.64
C ILE A 100 -17.69 11.48 13.19
N GLY A 101 -17.90 11.86 14.44
CA GLY A 101 -19.23 11.83 15.07
C GLY A 101 -20.25 12.70 14.34
N ILE A 102 -19.86 13.91 13.91
CA ILE A 102 -20.70 14.80 13.12
C ILE A 102 -20.99 14.20 11.75
N ALA A 103 -19.98 13.66 11.06
CA ALA A 103 -20.14 13.08 9.73
C ALA A 103 -21.06 11.86 9.71
N THR A 104 -21.03 11.04 10.76
CA THR A 104 -21.83 9.81 10.87
C THR A 104 -23.12 9.99 11.68
N ASN A 105 -23.29 11.13 12.33
CA ASN A 105 -24.38 11.41 13.28
C ASN A 105 -24.49 10.35 14.40
N THR A 106 -23.32 9.91 14.93
CA THR A 106 -23.20 8.93 16.00
C THR A 106 -22.23 9.40 17.07
N GLN A 107 -22.27 8.78 18.25
CA GLN A 107 -21.18 8.91 19.21
C GLN A 107 -20.00 8.03 18.78
N VAL A 108 -18.77 8.53 18.90
CA VAL A 108 -17.58 7.78 18.56
C VAL A 108 -16.95 7.20 19.83
N GLU A 109 -16.75 5.89 19.85
CA GLU A 109 -15.92 5.18 20.83
C GLU A 109 -14.55 4.91 20.20
N PRO A 110 -13.50 5.65 20.63
CA PRO A 110 -12.17 5.47 20.09
C PRO A 110 -11.51 4.20 20.65
N LEU A 111 -10.84 3.44 19.79
CA LEU A 111 -10.04 2.28 20.14
C LEU A 111 -8.61 2.49 19.64
N LEU A 112 -7.64 2.09 20.43
CA LEU A 112 -6.24 2.16 20.01
C LEU A 112 -5.95 1.09 18.97
N ALA A 113 -5.33 1.47 17.86
CA ALA A 113 -4.79 0.54 16.87
C ALA A 113 -3.38 0.95 16.44
N MET A 114 -2.59 -0.02 15.99
CA MET A 114 -1.25 0.26 15.48
C MET A 114 -1.30 1.01 14.16
N GLU A 115 -0.39 1.96 13.97
CA GLU A 115 -0.34 2.82 12.78
C GLU A 115 -0.24 2.00 11.49
N ASP A 116 0.63 0.98 11.47
CA ASP A 116 0.81 0.12 10.30
C ASP A 116 -0.48 -0.63 9.93
N ASP A 117 -1.23 -1.12 10.92
CA ASP A 117 -2.48 -1.84 10.70
C ASP A 117 -3.60 -0.92 10.21
N VAL A 118 -3.67 0.31 10.76
CA VAL A 118 -4.62 1.33 10.30
C VAL A 118 -4.31 1.73 8.87
N MET A 119 -3.05 2.01 8.54
CA MET A 119 -2.65 2.39 7.18
C MET A 119 -2.85 1.26 6.17
N GLU A 120 -2.58 -0.01 6.55
CA GLU A 120 -2.89 -1.18 5.72
C GLU A 120 -4.39 -1.28 5.45
N ALA A 121 -5.23 -1.07 6.47
CA ALA A 121 -6.69 -1.11 6.34
C ALA A 121 -7.22 0.05 5.48
N ILE A 122 -6.76 1.28 5.69
CA ILE A 122 -7.12 2.44 4.86
C ILE A 122 -6.75 2.18 3.40
N GLY A 123 -5.53 1.75 3.11
CA GLY A 123 -5.10 1.44 1.76
C GLY A 123 -5.90 0.32 1.08
N LYS A 124 -6.35 -0.66 1.87
CA LYS A 124 -7.15 -1.78 1.38
C LYS A 124 -8.59 -1.39 1.03
N TYR A 125 -9.22 -0.56 1.86
CA TYR A 125 -10.66 -0.30 1.75
C TYR A 125 -10.99 1.06 1.10
N TYR A 126 -10.11 2.07 1.24
CA TYR A 126 -10.32 3.41 0.69
C TYR A 126 -9.37 3.76 -0.47
N GLY A 127 -8.24 3.06 -0.63
CA GLY A 127 -7.25 3.39 -1.68
C GLY A 127 -7.78 3.33 -3.12
N ASN A 128 -8.88 2.61 -3.35
CA ASN A 128 -9.52 2.55 -4.67
C ASN A 128 -10.34 3.82 -5.00
N ALA A 129 -10.89 4.49 -3.99
CA ALA A 129 -11.69 5.69 -4.20
C ALA A 129 -10.82 6.86 -4.68
N GLN A 130 -9.63 7.05 -4.10
CA GLN A 130 -8.67 8.08 -4.55
C GLN A 130 -8.22 7.87 -5.99
N ALA A 131 -7.97 6.62 -6.38
CA ALA A 131 -7.60 6.30 -7.76
C ALA A 131 -8.75 6.59 -8.74
N MET A 132 -10.01 6.35 -8.35
CA MET A 132 -11.18 6.68 -9.17
C MET A 132 -11.36 8.19 -9.30
N GLU A 133 -11.19 8.95 -8.20
CA GLU A 133 -11.28 10.41 -8.22
C GLU A 133 -10.20 11.03 -9.12
N ALA A 134 -8.96 10.57 -9.00
CA ALA A 134 -7.86 11.02 -9.88
C ALA A 134 -8.13 10.69 -11.36
N ALA A 135 -8.72 9.52 -11.63
CA ALA A 135 -9.11 9.13 -12.98
C ALA A 135 -10.22 10.04 -13.54
N GLU A 136 -11.22 10.40 -12.74
CA GLU A 136 -12.29 11.31 -13.14
C GLU A 136 -11.78 12.74 -13.38
N GLN A 137 -10.89 13.23 -12.54
CA GLN A 137 -10.27 14.54 -12.69
C GLN A 137 -9.47 14.60 -14.02
N TYR A 138 -8.63 13.61 -14.28
CA TYR A 138 -7.87 13.53 -15.54
C TYR A 138 -8.78 13.49 -16.77
N ARG A 139 -9.86 12.72 -16.72
CA ARG A 139 -10.84 12.66 -17.80
C ARG A 139 -11.51 14.02 -18.06
N LYS A 140 -11.86 14.77 -17.00
CA LYS A 140 -12.42 16.13 -17.14
C LYS A 140 -11.43 17.08 -17.79
N GLU A 141 -10.18 17.07 -17.33
CA GLU A 141 -9.11 17.89 -17.92
C GLU A 141 -8.88 17.58 -19.41
N MET A 142 -8.89 16.31 -19.80
CA MET A 142 -8.81 15.91 -21.21
C MET A 142 -10.00 16.42 -22.04
N GLN A 143 -11.21 16.42 -21.48
CA GLN A 143 -12.40 16.90 -22.18
C GLN A 143 -12.42 18.43 -22.32
N GLU A 144 -11.95 19.16 -21.30
CA GLU A 144 -11.92 20.63 -21.27
C GLU A 144 -10.80 21.19 -22.18
N ASN A 145 -9.64 20.56 -22.20
CA ASN A 145 -8.47 21.04 -22.95
C ASN A 145 -8.45 20.61 -24.43
N GLY A 146 -9.37 19.73 -24.85
CA GLY A 146 -9.47 19.30 -26.25
C GLY A 146 -8.21 18.59 -26.77
N VAL A 147 -7.46 17.95 -25.89
CA VAL A 147 -6.17 17.31 -26.17
C VAL A 147 -6.42 16.10 -27.08
N ASN A 148 -6.08 16.24 -28.33
CA ASN A 148 -5.92 15.14 -29.27
C ASN A 148 -4.61 14.41 -28.91
N ASP A 149 -4.48 13.12 -29.27
CA ASP A 149 -3.33 12.21 -29.07
C ASP A 149 -1.93 12.80 -29.41
N ALA A 150 -1.82 14.07 -29.86
CA ALA A 150 -0.61 14.72 -30.36
C ALA A 150 0.17 15.55 -29.33
N ASP A 151 -0.45 15.89 -28.18
CA ASP A 151 0.23 16.71 -27.15
C ASP A 151 0.89 15.89 -26.05
N GLU A 152 1.56 14.78 -26.43
CA GLU A 152 2.40 13.96 -25.51
C GLU A 152 3.57 14.77 -24.90
N GLU A 153 3.91 15.94 -25.45
CA GLU A 153 4.94 16.83 -24.90
C GLU A 153 4.52 17.52 -23.59
N ALA A 154 3.22 17.72 -23.38
CA ALA A 154 2.70 18.30 -22.13
C ALA A 154 2.78 17.34 -20.92
N LEU A 155 3.00 16.05 -21.16
CA LEU A 155 3.20 15.03 -20.12
C LEU A 155 4.63 15.02 -19.56
N ASN A 156 5.56 15.76 -20.16
CA ASN A 156 6.97 15.81 -19.76
C ASN A 156 7.28 16.86 -18.68
N GLU A 157 6.35 17.75 -18.36
CA GLU A 157 6.56 18.68 -17.25
C GLU A 157 6.25 17.98 -15.92
N ASP A 158 7.22 18.04 -15.01
CA ASP A 158 7.20 17.53 -13.63
C ASP A 158 6.13 18.21 -12.76
N ILE A 159 4.86 18.02 -13.12
CA ILE A 159 3.78 18.39 -12.23
C ILE A 159 3.48 17.17 -11.37
N GLU A 160 4.17 17.06 -10.22
CA GLU A 160 3.97 15.99 -9.23
C GLU A 160 2.51 15.81 -8.82
N ASN A 161 1.68 16.80 -9.05
CA ASN A 161 0.25 16.83 -8.70
C ASN A 161 -0.69 16.62 -9.90
N SER A 162 -0.18 16.25 -11.09
CA SER A 162 -1.07 15.93 -12.21
C SER A 162 -1.94 14.72 -11.87
N PRO A 163 -3.26 14.72 -12.21
CA PRO A 163 -4.17 13.63 -11.92
C PRO A 163 -3.68 12.26 -12.42
N ILE A 164 -3.02 12.21 -13.59
CA ILE A 164 -2.47 10.95 -14.10
C ILE A 164 -1.27 10.43 -13.28
N VAL A 165 -0.45 11.33 -12.76
CA VAL A 165 0.67 10.99 -11.86
C VAL A 165 0.13 10.43 -10.56
N LEU A 166 -0.88 11.07 -9.98
CA LEU A 166 -1.55 10.61 -8.77
C LEU A 166 -2.23 9.25 -9.00
N LEU A 167 -2.91 9.07 -10.13
CA LEU A 167 -3.56 7.80 -10.48
C LEU A 167 -2.57 6.64 -10.54
N VAL A 168 -1.46 6.78 -11.27
CA VAL A 168 -0.44 5.73 -11.39
C VAL A 168 0.21 5.44 -10.03
N LYS A 169 0.50 6.48 -9.26
CA LYS A 169 1.03 6.35 -7.90
C LYS A 169 0.07 5.56 -7.01
N GLN A 170 -1.21 5.91 -7.00
CA GLN A 170 -2.25 5.22 -6.22
C GLN A 170 -2.41 3.75 -6.62
N ILE A 171 -2.38 3.44 -7.92
CA ILE A 171 -2.44 2.04 -8.40
C ILE A 171 -1.27 1.23 -7.81
N ILE A 172 -0.05 1.78 -7.80
CA ILE A 172 1.12 1.08 -7.29
C ILE A 172 1.07 0.96 -5.76
N GLU A 173 0.80 2.05 -5.05
CA GLU A 173 0.73 2.06 -3.59
C GLU A 173 -0.37 1.13 -3.06
N SER A 174 -1.56 1.16 -3.69
CA SER A 174 -2.66 0.25 -3.34
C SER A 174 -2.27 -1.22 -3.56
N GLY A 175 -1.55 -1.53 -4.66
CA GLY A 175 -1.02 -2.86 -4.90
C GLY A 175 -0.04 -3.31 -3.81
N VAL A 176 0.87 -2.43 -3.39
CA VAL A 176 1.83 -2.70 -2.30
C VAL A 176 1.10 -2.95 -0.98
N ARG A 177 0.16 -2.09 -0.60
CA ARG A 177 -0.62 -2.22 0.66
C ARG A 177 -1.49 -3.47 0.70
N GLN A 178 -2.00 -3.91 -0.46
CA GLN A 178 -2.73 -5.16 -0.59
C GLN A 178 -1.81 -6.39 -0.73
N ARG A 179 -0.49 -6.24 -0.57
CA ARG A 179 0.53 -7.29 -0.66
C ARG A 179 0.47 -8.04 -2.00
N ALA A 180 0.16 -7.32 -3.07
CA ALA A 180 0.20 -7.90 -4.39
C ALA A 180 1.64 -8.25 -4.81
N SER A 181 1.84 -9.39 -5.46
CA SER A 181 3.11 -9.73 -6.10
C SER A 181 3.25 -9.08 -7.47
N ASP A 182 2.12 -8.93 -8.19
CA ASP A 182 2.10 -8.36 -9.52
C ASP A 182 0.85 -7.48 -9.70
N ILE A 183 1.02 -6.36 -10.44
CA ILE A 183 -0.05 -5.49 -10.90
C ILE A 183 -0.18 -5.66 -12.40
N HIS A 184 -1.38 -5.89 -12.89
CA HIS A 184 -1.71 -6.00 -14.30
C HIS A 184 -2.63 -4.87 -14.72
N ILE A 185 -2.23 -4.07 -15.71
CA ILE A 185 -3.05 -3.05 -16.35
C ILE A 185 -3.30 -3.54 -17.77
N GLU A 186 -4.54 -3.88 -18.07
CA GLU A 186 -4.92 -4.61 -19.28
C GLU A 186 -5.94 -3.82 -20.08
N PRO A 187 -5.59 -3.39 -21.32
CA PRO A 187 -6.57 -2.80 -22.22
C PRO A 187 -7.58 -3.83 -22.68
N LEU A 188 -8.84 -3.43 -22.69
CA LEU A 188 -9.97 -4.10 -23.31
C LEU A 188 -10.52 -3.20 -24.41
N GLU A 189 -11.53 -3.63 -25.13
CA GLU A 189 -12.12 -2.88 -26.24
C GLU A 189 -12.60 -1.46 -25.87
N SER A 190 -13.23 -1.31 -24.70
CA SER A 190 -13.80 -0.03 -24.23
C SER A 190 -13.32 0.41 -22.84
N SER A 191 -12.42 -0.34 -22.23
CA SER A 191 -12.01 -0.08 -20.84
C SER A 191 -10.59 -0.55 -20.56
N VAL A 192 -10.03 -0.07 -19.45
CA VAL A 192 -8.75 -0.52 -18.90
C VAL A 192 -9.03 -1.24 -17.60
N ARG A 193 -8.66 -2.51 -17.52
CA ARG A 193 -8.85 -3.34 -16.36
C ARG A 193 -7.57 -3.43 -15.53
N VAL A 194 -7.65 -3.12 -14.25
CA VAL A 194 -6.55 -3.29 -13.28
C VAL A 194 -6.82 -4.53 -12.43
N ARG A 195 -5.83 -5.42 -12.37
CA ARG A 195 -5.86 -6.62 -11.53
C ARG A 195 -4.61 -6.72 -10.69
N TYR A 196 -4.77 -7.16 -9.46
CA TYR A 196 -3.65 -7.49 -8.57
C TYR A 196 -3.54 -9.00 -8.39
N ARG A 197 -2.28 -9.50 -8.36
CA ARG A 197 -2.03 -10.88 -7.97
C ARG A 197 -1.78 -10.92 -6.47
N ILE A 198 -2.73 -11.44 -5.72
CA ILE A 198 -2.66 -11.58 -4.25
C ILE A 198 -2.77 -13.06 -3.95
N ASP A 199 -1.80 -13.61 -3.21
CA ASP A 199 -1.71 -15.03 -2.85
C ASP A 199 -1.83 -15.96 -4.07
N GLY A 200 -1.16 -15.61 -5.16
CA GLY A 200 -1.14 -16.34 -6.41
C GLY A 200 -2.35 -16.13 -7.32
N ALA A 201 -3.48 -15.61 -6.80
CA ALA A 201 -4.70 -15.39 -7.56
C ALA A 201 -4.78 -13.96 -8.13
N LEU A 202 -5.19 -13.83 -9.39
CA LEU A 202 -5.46 -12.51 -9.99
C LEU A 202 -6.86 -12.05 -9.59
N LYS A 203 -6.92 -10.99 -8.80
CA LYS A 203 -8.17 -10.34 -8.38
C LYS A 203 -8.41 -9.08 -9.21
N HIS A 204 -9.63 -8.89 -9.67
CA HIS A 204 -10.06 -7.63 -10.28
C HIS A 204 -10.18 -6.55 -9.20
N VAL A 205 -9.61 -5.38 -9.46
CA VAL A 205 -9.57 -4.28 -8.48
C VAL A 205 -10.32 -3.07 -8.99
N MET A 206 -10.01 -2.64 -10.23
CA MET A 206 -10.59 -1.42 -10.82
C MET A 206 -10.77 -1.57 -12.32
N THR A 207 -11.71 -0.79 -12.84
CA THR A 207 -11.89 -0.59 -14.29
C THR A 207 -11.97 0.90 -14.58
N TYR A 208 -11.21 1.35 -15.56
CA TYR A 208 -11.18 2.73 -16.01
C TYR A 208 -11.65 2.84 -17.47
N ASP A 209 -11.95 4.07 -17.92
CA ASP A 209 -12.22 4.36 -19.31
C ASP A 209 -10.98 4.10 -20.18
N ILE A 210 -11.16 3.64 -21.41
CA ILE A 210 -10.06 3.34 -22.33
C ILE A 210 -9.21 4.57 -22.65
N GLY A 211 -9.79 5.77 -22.64
CA GLY A 211 -9.08 7.03 -22.87
C GLY A 211 -7.95 7.30 -21.87
N LEU A 212 -7.98 6.67 -20.68
CA LEU A 212 -6.92 6.81 -19.68
C LEU A 212 -5.68 5.96 -19.99
N LEU A 213 -5.78 4.97 -20.87
CA LEU A 213 -4.70 4.01 -21.16
C LEU A 213 -3.42 4.71 -21.62
N ALA A 214 -3.54 5.65 -22.54
CA ALA A 214 -2.39 6.36 -23.12
C ALA A 214 -1.61 7.12 -22.04
N GLY A 215 -2.32 7.86 -21.19
CA GLY A 215 -1.72 8.60 -20.07
C GLY A 215 -1.07 7.68 -19.02
N ILE A 216 -1.77 6.60 -18.63
CA ILE A 216 -1.24 5.60 -17.69
C ILE A 216 0.05 4.97 -18.24
N SER A 217 0.04 4.51 -19.51
CA SER A 217 1.19 3.88 -20.14
C SER A 217 2.36 4.85 -20.30
N ALA A 218 2.10 6.09 -20.72
CA ALA A 218 3.12 7.12 -20.84
C ALA A 218 3.77 7.43 -19.48
N ARG A 219 2.98 7.62 -18.43
CA ARG A 219 3.53 7.89 -17.10
C ARG A 219 4.37 6.73 -16.58
N ILE A 220 3.93 5.49 -16.76
CA ILE A 220 4.70 4.31 -16.35
C ILE A 220 6.02 4.21 -17.13
N LYS A 221 6.01 4.51 -18.43
CA LYS A 221 7.23 4.56 -19.25
C LYS A 221 8.21 5.62 -18.75
N ILE A 222 7.73 6.82 -18.41
CA ILE A 222 8.56 7.91 -17.89
C ILE A 222 9.27 7.47 -16.61
N ILE A 223 8.52 7.01 -15.60
CA ILE A 223 9.10 6.62 -14.32
C ILE A 223 9.93 5.33 -14.39
N GLY A 224 9.69 4.50 -15.40
CA GLY A 224 10.43 3.26 -15.67
C GLY A 224 11.64 3.42 -16.58
N GLY A 225 11.89 4.64 -17.11
CA GLY A 225 13.00 4.92 -18.01
C GLY A 225 12.86 4.27 -19.39
N MET A 226 11.61 4.15 -19.89
CA MET A 226 11.28 3.53 -21.19
C MET A 226 10.94 4.59 -22.23
N ASP A 227 11.00 4.21 -23.50
CA ASP A 227 10.67 5.08 -24.64
C ASP A 227 9.15 5.26 -24.78
N ILE A 228 8.67 6.50 -24.66
CA ILE A 228 7.25 6.85 -24.72
C ILE A 228 6.73 6.74 -26.16
N ALA A 229 7.56 7.08 -27.15
CA ALA A 229 7.17 7.13 -28.55
C ALA A 229 7.01 5.73 -29.18
N GLU A 230 7.72 4.72 -28.66
CA GLU A 230 7.63 3.36 -29.18
C GLU A 230 6.46 2.59 -28.50
N LYS A 231 5.38 2.39 -29.26
CA LYS A 231 4.14 1.71 -28.80
C LYS A 231 3.96 0.31 -29.40
N ARG A 232 4.86 -0.13 -30.29
CA ARG A 232 4.70 -1.36 -31.08
C ARG A 232 5.63 -2.50 -30.67
N LYS A 233 6.61 -2.19 -29.82
CA LYS A 233 7.59 -3.18 -29.35
C LYS A 233 7.47 -3.38 -27.84
N PRO A 234 7.71 -4.62 -27.36
CA PRO A 234 7.85 -4.85 -25.92
C PRO A 234 8.98 -4.00 -25.32
N GLN A 235 8.74 -3.51 -24.11
CA GLN A 235 9.74 -2.76 -23.35
C GLN A 235 9.74 -3.22 -21.91
N ASP A 236 10.92 -3.22 -21.30
CA ASP A 236 11.11 -3.52 -19.88
C ASP A 236 11.74 -2.31 -19.19
N GLY A 237 11.30 -2.05 -17.97
CA GLY A 237 11.78 -0.94 -17.16
C GLY A 237 11.83 -1.30 -15.67
N ARG A 238 12.33 -0.35 -14.87
CA ARG A 238 12.45 -0.52 -13.43
C ARG A 238 12.11 0.78 -12.72
N ILE A 239 11.29 0.68 -11.69
CA ILE A 239 10.87 1.81 -10.87
C ILE A 239 11.29 1.52 -9.43
N THR A 240 11.79 2.52 -8.73
CA THR A 240 11.98 2.48 -7.28
C THR A 240 10.96 3.41 -6.64
N ILE A 241 10.18 2.90 -5.70
CA ILE A 241 9.14 3.68 -5.01
C ILE A 241 9.21 3.45 -3.50
N MET A 242 8.95 4.52 -2.76
CA MET A 242 8.78 4.45 -1.31
C MET A 242 7.29 4.37 -0.96
N VAL A 243 6.88 3.33 -0.26
CA VAL A 243 5.51 3.18 0.26
C VAL A 243 5.62 2.86 1.75
N ASP A 244 4.94 3.64 2.57
CA ASP A 244 4.89 3.46 4.03
C ASP A 244 6.30 3.27 4.65
N ARG A 245 7.25 4.14 4.26
CA ARG A 245 8.69 4.15 4.67
C ARG A 245 9.50 2.93 4.24
N ARG A 246 8.97 2.08 3.36
CA ARG A 246 9.68 0.91 2.80
C ARG A 246 9.97 1.12 1.34
N GLU A 247 11.14 0.69 0.91
CA GLU A 247 11.56 0.79 -0.48
C GLU A 247 11.16 -0.46 -1.26
N TYR A 248 10.49 -0.24 -2.40
CA TYR A 248 10.09 -1.30 -3.31
C TYR A 248 10.79 -1.16 -4.65
N ASP A 249 11.28 -2.28 -5.16
CA ASP A 249 11.76 -2.45 -6.52
C ASP A 249 10.61 -2.98 -7.38
N VAL A 250 10.22 -2.22 -8.37
CA VAL A 250 9.12 -2.56 -9.27
C VAL A 250 9.69 -2.81 -10.66
N ARG A 251 9.63 -4.06 -11.11
CA ARG A 251 10.00 -4.44 -12.47
C ARG A 251 8.79 -4.33 -13.36
N VAL A 252 8.92 -3.56 -14.43
CA VAL A 252 7.84 -3.24 -15.36
C VAL A 252 8.10 -3.91 -16.69
N SER A 253 7.09 -4.55 -17.24
CA SER A 253 7.09 -5.06 -18.61
C SER A 253 5.85 -4.54 -19.34
N ILE A 254 6.05 -3.90 -20.50
CA ILE A 254 5.00 -3.36 -21.35
C ILE A 254 4.98 -4.14 -22.65
N LEU A 255 3.80 -4.61 -23.03
CA LEU A 255 3.57 -5.46 -24.19
C LEU A 255 2.47 -4.86 -25.06
N PRO A 256 2.69 -4.64 -26.38
CA PRO A 256 1.64 -4.24 -27.28
C PRO A 256 0.59 -5.35 -27.45
N THR A 257 -0.68 -4.97 -27.41
CA THR A 257 -1.82 -5.84 -27.61
C THR A 257 -2.79 -5.25 -28.63
N VAL A 258 -3.86 -5.95 -28.98
CA VAL A 258 -4.86 -5.49 -29.96
C VAL A 258 -5.53 -4.18 -29.55
N TYR A 259 -5.77 -3.98 -28.25
CA TYR A 259 -6.48 -2.79 -27.73
C TYR A 259 -5.55 -1.75 -27.11
N GLY A 260 -4.23 -1.88 -27.25
CA GLY A 260 -3.22 -0.98 -26.73
C GLY A 260 -2.13 -1.69 -25.94
N GLU A 261 -1.37 -0.96 -25.14
CA GLU A 261 -0.25 -1.52 -24.37
C GLU A 261 -0.73 -2.12 -23.06
N LYS A 262 -0.40 -3.39 -22.83
CA LYS A 262 -0.59 -4.07 -21.55
C LYS A 262 0.65 -3.86 -20.69
N THR A 263 0.46 -3.44 -19.44
CA THR A 263 1.53 -3.28 -18.46
C THR A 263 1.43 -4.36 -17.38
N VAL A 264 2.57 -4.95 -17.03
CA VAL A 264 2.72 -5.84 -15.87
C VAL A 264 3.83 -5.30 -15.00
N MET A 265 3.55 -5.10 -13.72
CA MET A 265 4.51 -4.61 -12.74
C MET A 265 4.66 -5.66 -11.65
N ARG A 266 5.89 -6.14 -11.42
CA ARG A 266 6.23 -7.04 -10.31
C ARG A 266 6.77 -6.24 -9.14
N LEU A 267 6.16 -6.40 -7.97
CA LEU A 267 6.51 -5.69 -6.75
C LEU A 267 7.46 -6.55 -5.91
N THR A 268 8.59 -5.99 -5.51
CA THR A 268 9.57 -6.68 -4.66
C THR A 268 10.01 -5.73 -3.56
N SER A 269 9.73 -6.08 -2.29
CA SER A 269 10.26 -5.32 -1.16
C SER A 269 11.77 -5.55 -1.03
N LYS A 270 12.56 -4.48 -0.87
CA LYS A 270 14.00 -4.60 -0.60
C LYS A 270 14.28 -5.20 0.78
N ASP A 271 13.42 -4.96 1.76
CA ASP A 271 13.57 -5.51 3.12
C ASP A 271 13.52 -7.04 3.14
N GLY A 272 12.79 -7.64 2.20
CA GLY A 272 12.70 -9.09 2.05
C GLY A 272 14.02 -9.77 1.70
N LEU A 273 14.95 -9.03 1.08
CA LEU A 273 16.26 -9.54 0.64
C LEU A 273 17.30 -9.52 1.76
N THR A 274 17.08 -8.78 2.84
CA THR A 274 18.02 -8.56 3.95
C THR A 274 17.65 -9.35 5.21
N LYS A 275 16.62 -10.20 5.14
CA LYS A 275 16.23 -11.03 6.29
C LYS A 275 17.39 -11.93 6.75
N PRO A 276 17.67 -11.97 8.06
CA PRO A 276 18.68 -12.89 8.60
C PRO A 276 18.26 -14.33 8.31
N LYS A 277 19.24 -15.22 8.07
CA LYS A 277 19.00 -16.63 7.75
C LYS A 277 18.11 -17.34 8.77
N SER A 278 18.22 -16.95 10.05
CA SER A 278 17.37 -17.48 11.14
C SER A 278 15.88 -17.17 10.95
N ALA A 279 15.56 -16.08 10.25
CA ALA A 279 14.17 -15.67 9.97
C ALA A 279 13.57 -16.34 8.71
N LEU A 280 14.35 -17.18 8.00
CA LEU A 280 13.89 -17.90 6.81
C LEU A 280 13.16 -19.21 7.13
N GLY A 281 12.99 -19.55 8.41
CA GLY A 281 12.26 -20.76 8.84
C GLY A 281 13.09 -22.02 8.89
N PHE A 282 14.41 -21.94 8.72
CA PHE A 282 15.30 -23.08 8.88
C PHE A 282 15.48 -23.45 10.35
N GLY A 283 15.44 -24.73 10.67
CA GLY A 283 15.85 -25.22 11.97
C GLY A 283 17.38 -25.13 12.17
N PRO A 284 17.88 -25.23 13.43
CA PRO A 284 19.31 -25.07 13.71
C PRO A 284 20.22 -26.08 12.99
N LYS A 285 19.73 -27.28 12.70
CA LYS A 285 20.48 -28.33 11.97
C LYS A 285 20.56 -28.00 10.48
N GLU A 286 19.43 -27.57 9.90
CA GLU A 286 19.33 -27.20 8.49
C GLU A 286 20.16 -25.94 8.21
N LEU A 287 20.16 -24.95 9.11
CA LEU A 287 20.99 -23.75 9.01
C LEU A 287 22.49 -24.11 8.95
N LYS A 288 22.94 -25.02 9.80
CA LYS A 288 24.35 -25.44 9.81
C LYS A 288 24.76 -26.13 8.51
N VAL A 289 23.88 -26.95 7.92
CA VAL A 289 24.11 -27.60 6.63
C VAL A 289 24.13 -26.55 5.52
N PHE A 290 23.18 -25.62 5.53
CA PHE A 290 23.06 -24.54 4.55
C PHE A 290 24.29 -23.62 4.57
N ASP A 291 24.78 -23.25 5.76
CA ASP A 291 26.01 -22.46 5.90
C ASP A 291 27.25 -23.20 5.36
N GLY A 292 27.33 -24.52 5.57
CA GLY A 292 28.35 -25.34 4.98
C GLY A 292 28.33 -25.37 3.45
N ILE A 293 27.11 -25.35 2.85
CA ILE A 293 26.97 -25.31 1.39
C ILE A 293 27.37 -23.92 0.87
N LEU A 294 26.94 -22.85 1.54
CA LEU A 294 27.25 -21.46 1.13
C LEU A 294 28.75 -21.11 1.26
N SER A 295 29.49 -21.81 2.10
CA SER A 295 30.93 -21.57 2.24
C SER A 295 31.75 -22.08 1.06
N ASN A 296 31.15 -22.86 0.15
CA ASN A 296 31.85 -23.31 -1.07
C ASN A 296 31.93 -22.16 -2.09
N PRO A 297 33.13 -21.87 -2.64
CA PRO A 297 33.33 -20.76 -3.56
C PRO A 297 32.74 -21.00 -4.95
N HIS A 298 32.38 -22.24 -5.29
CA HIS A 298 31.84 -22.64 -6.58
C HIS A 298 30.70 -23.64 -6.41
N GLY A 299 29.69 -23.56 -7.27
CA GLY A 299 28.60 -24.51 -7.30
C GLY A 299 27.32 -23.92 -7.89
N THR A 300 26.43 -24.81 -8.31
CA THR A 300 25.08 -24.45 -8.77
C THR A 300 24.06 -25.21 -7.94
N VAL A 301 23.07 -24.52 -7.41
CA VAL A 301 21.92 -25.15 -6.75
C VAL A 301 20.74 -25.11 -7.71
N SER A 302 20.19 -26.27 -8.01
CA SER A 302 18.98 -26.42 -8.81
C SER A 302 17.90 -27.10 -7.98
N TYR A 303 16.67 -26.60 -8.11
CA TYR A 303 15.50 -27.19 -7.45
C TYR A 303 14.37 -27.34 -8.45
N THR A 304 13.56 -28.36 -8.29
CA THR A 304 12.47 -28.73 -9.20
C THR A 304 11.10 -28.24 -8.75
N HIS A 305 10.98 -27.76 -7.49
CA HIS A 305 9.74 -27.18 -6.93
C HIS A 305 10.07 -26.17 -5.85
N LEU A 306 9.34 -25.05 -5.84
CA LEU A 306 9.51 -23.92 -4.91
C LEU A 306 8.46 -23.87 -3.83
N THR A 307 7.39 -24.63 -3.94
CA THR A 307 6.28 -24.64 -2.98
C THR A 307 6.12 -26.04 -2.41
N LEU A 308 6.00 -26.13 -1.09
CA LEU A 308 5.49 -27.34 -0.47
C LEU A 308 4.05 -27.57 -0.93
N PRO A 309 3.65 -28.82 -1.26
CA PRO A 309 2.26 -29.12 -1.49
C PRO A 309 1.48 -28.79 -0.21
N THR A 310 0.65 -27.75 -0.27
CA THR A 310 -0.31 -27.47 0.78
C THR A 310 -1.35 -28.57 0.72
N THR A 311 -1.25 -29.53 1.58
CA THR A 311 -2.36 -30.43 1.87
C THR A 311 -3.45 -29.60 2.55
N SER A 312 -4.54 -29.43 1.84
CA SER A 312 -5.82 -28.88 2.33
C SER A 312 -6.34 -29.70 3.51
#